data_3627afe615c8e433e47f2dfa62866ee3
#
_entry.id   3627afe615c8e433e47f2dfa62866ee3
#
_cell.length_a   1.000
_cell.length_b   1.000
_cell.length_c   1.000
_cell.angle_alpha   90.00
_cell.angle_beta   90.00
_cell.angle_gamma   90.00
#
_symmetry.space_group_name_H-M   'P 1'
#
loop_
_entity.id
_entity.type
_entity.pdbx_description
1 polymer ?
#
loop_
_entity_poly.entity_id
_entity_poly.type
_entity_poly.pdbx_seq_one_letter_code
_entity_poly.pdbx_strand_id
1 'polypeptide(L)'
;MCIRDRSTIVRVNLRKKQKLYINDGTYGTLFDAGTPNIVYPSKMIKDSSNKIISKKLTAFDFYGPTCDSMDYMKGPFLLPNNIKENDYIELGQSGAYGLTFRTEFNGFYSNEIYEVEDSPIMSLYSKNTSKATLVA
;
A
#
# COMPACT_ATOMS: atom_id res chain seq x y z
N MET A 1 -18.45 1.89 8.19
CA MET A 1 -17.15 1.85 8.90
C MET A 1 -16.77 0.39 9.08
N CYS A 2 -15.66 -0.03 8.52
CA CYS A 2 -15.18 -1.39 8.76
C CYS A 2 -14.72 -1.50 10.22
N ILE A 3 -15.28 -2.45 10.96
CA ILE A 3 -14.94 -2.68 12.38
C ILE A 3 -13.51 -3.22 12.52
N ARG A 4 -12.96 -3.78 11.43
CA ARG A 4 -11.56 -4.23 11.35
C ARG A 4 -10.95 -3.63 10.08
N ASP A 5 -10.05 -2.70 10.26
CA ASP A 5 -9.26 -2.20 9.16
C ASP A 5 -8.15 -3.20 8.81
N ARG A 6 -7.78 -3.23 7.55
CA ARG A 6 -6.73 -4.06 7.02
C ARG A 6 -5.75 -3.21 6.24
N SER A 7 -4.50 -3.53 6.42
CA SER A 7 -3.42 -3.01 5.61
C SER A 7 -2.82 -4.13 4.77
N THR A 8 -2.40 -3.78 3.57
CA THR A 8 -1.60 -4.68 2.74
C THR A 8 -0.14 -4.25 2.82
N ILE A 9 0.75 -5.18 3.08
CA ILE A 9 2.20 -4.95 3.06
C ILE A 9 2.74 -5.44 1.73
N VAL A 10 3.38 -4.54 1.00
CA VAL A 10 4.01 -4.86 -0.27
C VAL A 10 5.50 -4.54 -0.25
N ARG A 11 6.28 -5.28 -1.04
CA ARG A 11 7.71 -5.05 -1.22
C ARG A 11 7.96 -4.38 -2.56
N VAL A 12 8.89 -3.43 -2.58
CA VAL A 12 9.39 -2.83 -3.81
C VAL A 12 10.39 -3.79 -4.48
N ASN A 13 10.04 -4.30 -5.63
CA ASN A 13 10.90 -5.18 -6.42
C ASN A 13 11.86 -4.40 -7.33
N LEU A 14 11.39 -3.27 -7.87
CA LEU A 14 12.17 -2.42 -8.75
C LEU A 14 11.68 -0.98 -8.67
N ARG A 15 12.60 -0.03 -8.77
CA ARG A 15 12.27 1.40 -8.91
C ARG A 15 12.80 1.96 -10.22
N LYS A 16 11.91 2.61 -10.99
CA LYS A 16 12.27 3.40 -12.18
C LYS A 16 11.72 4.81 -12.05
N LYS A 17 12.56 5.76 -11.64
CA LYS A 17 12.14 7.15 -11.37
C LYS A 17 11.00 7.21 -10.34
N GLN A 18 9.79 7.61 -10.76
CA GLN A 18 8.57 7.71 -9.94
C GLN A 18 7.63 6.51 -10.12
N LYS A 19 8.13 5.41 -10.65
CA LYS A 19 7.41 4.15 -10.83
C LYS A 19 7.99 3.09 -9.91
N LEU A 20 7.14 2.45 -9.11
CA LEU A 20 7.51 1.35 -8.24
C LEU A 20 6.83 0.06 -8.73
N TYR A 21 7.62 -0.95 -8.98
CA TYR A 21 7.15 -2.30 -9.27
C TYR A 21 7.12 -3.05 -7.95
N ILE A 22 5.95 -3.53 -7.58
CA ILE A 22 5.69 -4.16 -6.29
C ILE A 22 5.25 -5.62 -6.45
N ASN A 23 5.26 -6.37 -5.36
CA ASN A 23 4.95 -7.81 -5.38
C ASN A 23 3.45 -8.14 -5.26
N ASP A 24 2.58 -7.16 -5.27
CA ASP A 24 1.13 -7.30 -5.34
C ASP A 24 0.56 -6.27 -6.32
N GLY A 25 -0.68 -6.43 -6.75
CA GLY A 25 -1.25 -5.56 -7.76
C GLY A 25 -2.76 -5.66 -7.88
N THR A 26 -3.26 -5.23 -9.03
CA THR A 26 -4.71 -5.16 -9.32
C THR A 26 -5.37 -6.54 -9.37
N TYR A 27 -4.64 -7.57 -9.67
CA TYR A 27 -5.11 -8.96 -9.64
C TYR A 27 -5.01 -9.60 -8.26
N GLY A 28 -4.30 -8.95 -7.35
CA GLY A 28 -4.15 -9.33 -5.96
C GLY A 28 -5.07 -8.52 -5.04
N THR A 29 -4.51 -8.02 -3.95
CA THR A 29 -5.28 -7.31 -2.92
C THR A 29 -5.56 -5.84 -3.27
N LEU A 30 -4.98 -5.31 -4.35
CA LEU A 30 -5.05 -3.89 -4.73
C LEU A 30 -5.97 -3.63 -5.94
N PHE A 31 -6.99 -4.47 -6.13
CA PHE A 31 -7.95 -4.33 -7.24
C PHE A 31 -8.52 -2.91 -7.36
N ASP A 32 -8.93 -2.32 -6.24
CA ASP A 32 -9.56 -1.00 -6.22
C ASP A 32 -8.59 0.14 -6.57
N ALA A 33 -7.28 -0.07 -6.44
CA ALA A 33 -6.27 0.89 -6.88
C ALA A 33 -6.06 0.90 -8.41
N GLY A 34 -6.48 -0.15 -9.09
CA GLY A 34 -6.44 -0.26 -10.55
C GLY A 34 -7.61 0.45 -11.22
N THR A 35 -8.59 -0.32 -11.71
CA THR A 35 -9.73 0.20 -12.49
C THR A 35 -10.55 1.27 -11.75
N PRO A 36 -10.94 1.09 -10.47
CA PRO A 36 -11.62 2.14 -9.70
C PRO A 36 -10.72 3.33 -9.36
N ASN A 37 -9.40 3.19 -9.50
CA ASN A 37 -8.40 4.22 -9.28
C ASN A 37 -8.42 4.83 -7.86
N ILE A 38 -8.63 3.98 -6.86
CA ILE A 38 -8.56 4.39 -5.45
C ILE A 38 -7.09 4.51 -5.04
N VAL A 39 -6.72 5.66 -4.49
CA VAL A 39 -5.40 5.88 -3.92
C VAL A 39 -5.43 5.57 -2.44
N TYR A 40 -4.82 4.46 -2.05
CA TYR A 40 -4.70 4.08 -0.64
C TYR A 40 -3.71 4.96 0.12
N PRO A 41 -3.96 5.25 1.40
CA PRO A 41 -2.95 5.84 2.26
C PRO A 41 -1.74 4.89 2.34
N SER A 42 -0.57 5.43 2.08
CA SER A 42 0.65 4.66 1.98
C SER A 42 1.73 5.16 2.92
N LYS A 43 2.49 4.24 3.50
CA LYS A 43 3.56 4.52 4.43
C LYS A 43 4.71 3.54 4.19
N MET A 44 5.93 4.05 4.12
CA MET A 44 7.13 3.21 4.12
C MET A 44 7.34 2.63 5.51
N ILE A 45 7.51 1.32 5.61
CA ILE A 45 7.81 0.64 6.87
C ILE A 45 9.29 0.81 7.17
N LYS A 46 9.59 1.16 8.43
CA LYS A 46 10.97 1.15 8.93
C LYS A 46 11.42 -0.30 9.10
N ASP A 47 12.45 -0.65 8.39
CA ASP A 47 13.22 -1.85 8.68
C ASP A 47 14.16 -1.61 9.88
N SER A 48 14.54 -2.68 10.56
CA SER A 48 15.54 -2.69 11.66
C SER A 48 16.93 -2.20 11.24
N SER A 49 17.17 -2.00 9.96
CA SER A 49 18.41 -1.49 9.37
C SER A 49 18.52 0.03 9.51
N ASN A 50 18.55 0.65 10.64
CA ASN A 50 18.86 2.09 10.90
C ASN A 50 18.76 3.06 9.70
N LYS A 51 17.97 2.74 8.67
CA LYS A 51 17.79 3.53 7.46
C LYS A 51 17.09 4.85 7.81
N ILE A 52 17.69 5.95 7.45
CA ILE A 52 17.08 7.26 7.59
C ILE A 52 16.00 7.41 6.51
N ILE A 53 14.75 7.50 6.93
CA ILE A 53 13.63 7.77 6.04
C ILE A 53 13.58 9.26 5.73
N SER A 54 13.63 9.61 4.46
CA SER A 54 13.53 11.01 4.02
C SER A 54 12.18 11.61 4.40
N LYS A 55 12.20 12.83 4.91
CA LYS A 55 10.97 13.62 5.17
C LYS A 55 10.35 14.17 3.88
N LYS A 56 11.11 14.21 2.78
CA LYS A 56 10.61 14.67 1.48
C LYS A 56 9.80 13.56 0.83
N LEU A 57 8.50 13.80 0.64
CA LEU A 57 7.60 12.90 -0.05
C LEU A 57 7.61 13.16 -1.55
N THR A 58 7.48 12.10 -2.33
CA THR A 58 7.35 12.12 -3.77
C THR A 58 6.17 11.26 -4.16
N ALA A 59 5.44 11.66 -5.19
CA ALA A 59 4.34 10.89 -5.74
C ALA A 59 4.88 9.76 -6.63
N PHE A 60 4.35 8.57 -6.41
CA PHE A 60 4.69 7.37 -7.19
C PHE A 60 3.43 6.75 -7.81
N ASP A 61 3.63 6.09 -8.94
CA ASP A 61 2.70 5.12 -9.51
C ASP A 61 3.19 3.71 -9.18
N PHE A 62 2.27 2.76 -9.05
CA PHE A 62 2.61 1.36 -8.81
C PHE A 62 2.30 0.50 -10.02
N TYR A 63 3.13 -0.52 -10.22
CA TYR A 63 2.98 -1.59 -11.17
C TYR A 63 3.00 -2.91 -10.42
N GLY A 64 2.01 -3.75 -10.66
CA GLY A 64 1.94 -5.08 -10.07
C GLY A 64 2.91 -6.07 -10.71
N PRO A 65 2.94 -7.31 -10.21
CA PRO A 65 3.91 -8.32 -10.62
C PRO A 65 3.54 -9.05 -11.93
N THR A 66 2.30 -8.89 -12.42
CA THR A 66 1.86 -9.64 -13.60
C THR A 66 2.38 -9.04 -14.90
N CYS A 67 2.29 -9.79 -15.98
CA CYS A 67 2.67 -9.33 -17.31
C CYS A 67 1.57 -8.49 -18.00
N ASP A 68 0.41 -8.34 -17.40
CA ASP A 68 -0.70 -7.59 -17.94
C ASP A 68 -0.49 -6.08 -17.74
N SER A 69 -0.69 -5.31 -18.81
CA SER A 69 -0.62 -3.85 -18.78
C SER A 69 -1.70 -3.20 -17.89
N MET A 70 -2.77 -3.92 -17.57
CA MET A 70 -3.82 -3.50 -16.64
C MET A 70 -3.38 -3.56 -15.19
N ASP A 71 -2.26 -4.23 -14.89
CA ASP A 71 -1.69 -4.31 -13.55
C ASP A 71 -0.93 -3.02 -13.19
N TYR A 72 -1.62 -1.92 -13.34
CA TYR A 72 -1.15 -0.56 -13.13
C TYR A 72 -2.08 0.20 -12.19
N MET A 73 -1.51 0.86 -11.22
CA MET A 73 -2.21 1.63 -10.21
C MET A 73 -1.68 3.06 -10.23
N LYS A 74 -2.51 3.94 -10.76
CA LYS A 74 -2.17 5.37 -10.88
C LYS A 74 -2.21 6.02 -9.51
N GLY A 75 -1.07 6.66 -9.12
CA GLY A 75 -0.97 7.43 -7.90
C GLY A 75 -1.84 8.69 -7.89
N PRO A 76 -1.55 9.60 -6.97
CA PRO A 76 -0.26 9.78 -6.31
C PRO A 76 -0.11 9.00 -4.99
N PHE A 77 0.70 7.97 -4.96
CA PHE A 77 1.10 7.34 -3.70
C PHE A 77 2.28 8.12 -3.11
N LEU A 78 2.05 8.82 -2.01
CA LEU A 78 3.04 9.70 -1.39
C LEU A 78 3.99 8.91 -0.48
N LEU A 79 5.21 8.75 -0.92
CA LEU A 79 6.24 7.98 -0.23
C LEU A 79 7.56 8.78 -0.13
N PRO A 80 8.44 8.44 0.83
CA PRO A 80 9.75 9.05 0.92
C PRO A 80 10.53 8.95 -0.39
N ASN A 81 11.16 10.05 -0.80
CA ASN A 81 11.88 10.10 -2.08
C ASN A 81 13.08 9.14 -2.16
N ASN A 82 13.55 8.64 -1.02
CA ASN A 82 14.66 7.70 -0.93
C ASN A 82 14.23 6.23 -0.84
N ILE A 83 12.96 5.93 -1.12
CA ILE A 83 12.48 4.54 -1.23
C ILE A 83 13.21 3.83 -2.37
N LYS A 84 13.56 2.56 -2.15
CA LYS A 84 14.33 1.75 -3.12
C LYS A 84 13.87 0.29 -3.10
N GLU A 85 14.50 -0.50 -3.95
CA GLU A 85 14.28 -1.96 -4.00
C GLU A 85 14.48 -2.60 -2.61
N ASN A 86 13.67 -3.58 -2.31
CA ASN A 86 13.57 -4.31 -1.04
C ASN A 86 13.01 -3.51 0.15
N ASP A 87 12.60 -2.25 -0.04
CA ASP A 87 11.82 -1.55 0.96
C ASP A 87 10.37 -2.08 0.99
N TYR A 88 9.71 -1.94 2.14
CA TYR A 88 8.33 -2.34 2.35
C TYR A 88 7.42 -1.13 2.48
N ILE A 89 6.23 -1.26 1.94
CA ILE A 89 5.18 -0.24 1.97
C ILE A 89 3.95 -0.85 2.62
N GLU A 90 3.39 -0.15 3.58
CA GLU A 90 2.08 -0.43 4.12
C GLU A 90 1.05 0.42 3.36
N LEU A 91 0.02 -0.24 2.83
CA LEU A 91 -1.15 0.36 2.20
C LEU A 91 -2.35 0.12 3.10
N GLY A 92 -2.85 1.18 3.71
CA GLY A 92 -3.95 1.13 4.66
C GLY A 92 -5.32 1.20 4.01
N GLN A 93 -6.36 1.01 4.82
CA GLN A 93 -7.77 1.14 4.42
C GLN A 93 -8.22 0.15 3.31
N SER A 94 -7.59 -1.01 3.22
CA SER A 94 -7.99 -2.06 2.26
C SER A 94 -9.38 -2.64 2.57
N GLY A 95 -9.85 -2.49 3.80
CA GLY A 95 -11.18 -2.89 4.23
C GLY A 95 -11.46 -4.39 4.04
N ALA A 96 -12.75 -4.74 4.00
CA ALA A 96 -13.18 -6.13 3.83
C ALA A 96 -13.01 -6.64 2.39
N TYR A 97 -13.02 -5.74 1.41
CA TYR A 97 -13.04 -6.10 -0.01
C TYR A 97 -11.66 -6.44 -0.59
N GLY A 98 -10.56 -6.01 0.01
CA GLY A 98 -9.22 -6.27 -0.51
C GLY A 98 -8.89 -7.76 -0.72
N LEU A 99 -9.50 -8.66 0.05
CA LEU A 99 -9.35 -10.10 -0.14
C LEU A 99 -10.43 -10.70 -1.06
N THR A 100 -11.58 -10.06 -1.21
CA THR A 100 -12.71 -10.61 -1.95
C THR A 100 -12.47 -10.58 -3.46
N PHE A 101 -11.83 -9.56 -3.96
CA PHE A 101 -11.51 -9.41 -5.39
C PHE A 101 -10.17 -10.02 -5.80
N ARG A 102 -9.43 -10.54 -4.86
CA ARG A 102 -8.13 -11.17 -5.12
C ARG A 102 -8.30 -12.41 -6.00
N THR A 103 -7.40 -12.55 -6.97
CA THR A 103 -7.31 -13.70 -7.87
C THR A 103 -5.99 -14.44 -7.67
N GLU A 104 -5.87 -15.61 -8.28
CA GLU A 104 -4.63 -16.38 -8.36
C GLU A 104 -3.93 -16.20 -9.72
N PHE A 105 -4.25 -15.13 -10.43
CA PHE A 105 -3.71 -14.86 -11.76
C PHE A 105 -2.18 -14.82 -11.73
N ASN A 106 -1.54 -15.55 -12.62
CA ASN A 106 -0.08 -15.74 -12.71
C ASN A 106 0.59 -16.31 -11.43
N GLY A 107 -0.19 -16.81 -10.46
CA GLY A 107 0.35 -17.38 -9.22
C GLY A 107 0.87 -16.34 -8.21
N PHE A 108 0.61 -15.05 -8.44
CA PHE A 108 1.01 -13.99 -7.52
C PHE A 108 -0.06 -13.74 -6.47
N TYR A 109 -0.09 -14.54 -5.42
CA TYR A 109 -0.97 -14.34 -4.28
C TYR A 109 -0.31 -14.79 -2.96
N SER A 110 -0.79 -14.25 -1.84
CA SER A 110 -0.40 -14.69 -0.50
C SER A 110 -1.64 -14.84 0.37
N ASN A 111 -1.65 -15.85 1.21
CA ASN A 111 -2.68 -16.08 2.22
C ASN A 111 -2.21 -15.69 3.63
N GLU A 112 -1.05 -15.07 3.75
CA GLU A 112 -0.50 -14.69 5.04
C GLU A 112 -1.27 -13.48 5.60
N ILE A 113 -1.86 -13.65 6.77
CA ILE A 113 -2.61 -12.64 7.50
C ILE A 113 -2.11 -12.63 8.93
N TYR A 114 -1.74 -11.46 9.41
CA TYR A 114 -1.24 -11.25 10.76
C TYR A 114 -2.14 -10.24 11.49
N GLU A 115 -2.46 -10.53 12.74
CA GLU A 115 -3.09 -9.57 13.63
C GLU A 115 -2.02 -8.68 14.27
N VAL A 116 -2.24 -7.37 14.27
CA VAL A 116 -1.32 -6.38 14.81
C VAL A 116 -2.06 -5.43 15.74
N GLU A 117 -1.34 -4.84 16.69
CA GLU A 117 -1.92 -3.93 17.71
C GLU A 117 -1.73 -2.46 17.38
N ASP A 118 -0.93 -2.13 16.36
CA ASP A 118 -0.67 -0.75 15.98
C ASP A 118 -1.90 -0.10 15.30
N SER A 119 -1.94 1.21 15.41
CA SER A 119 -3.04 1.99 14.85
C SER A 119 -3.04 1.96 13.33
N PRO A 120 -4.20 1.76 12.70
CA PRO A 120 -4.32 1.75 11.24
C PRO A 120 -4.00 3.11 10.62
N ILE A 121 -3.57 3.12 9.38
CA ILE A 121 -3.41 4.34 8.60
C ILE A 121 -4.79 4.86 8.22
N MET A 122 -5.26 5.94 8.86
CA MET A 122 -6.64 6.40 8.74
C MET A 122 -6.92 7.29 7.53
N SER A 123 -5.94 8.00 6.98
CA SER A 123 -6.23 8.94 5.89
C SER A 123 -4.99 9.46 5.18
N LEU A 124 -5.12 9.65 3.85
CA LEU A 124 -4.21 10.44 3.04
C LEU A 124 -4.21 11.93 3.43
N TYR A 125 -5.29 12.41 4.03
CA TYR A 125 -5.59 13.84 4.15
C TYR A 125 -5.50 14.39 5.56
N SER A 126 -5.31 13.58 6.59
CA SER A 126 -5.27 14.10 7.96
C SER A 126 -3.88 14.62 8.33
N LYS A 127 -3.59 15.85 7.97
CA LYS A 127 -2.62 16.65 8.74
C LYS A 127 -3.21 17.32 9.98
N ASN A 128 -4.52 17.27 10.22
CA ASN A 128 -5.20 18.09 11.23
C ASN A 128 -6.36 17.43 11.98
N THR A 129 -6.32 16.14 12.23
CA THR A 129 -7.22 15.57 13.25
C THR A 129 -6.45 14.89 14.37
N SER A 130 -5.71 15.71 15.11
CA SER A 130 -5.44 15.44 16.50
C SER A 130 -6.79 15.46 17.22
N LYS A 131 -7.14 14.35 17.89
CA LYS A 131 -8.32 14.12 18.71
C LYS A 131 -9.62 13.78 17.96
N ALA A 132 -9.68 12.59 17.40
CA ALA A 132 -10.92 11.84 17.45
C ALA A 132 -10.90 11.04 18.75
N THR A 133 -11.55 11.57 19.78
CA THR A 133 -11.88 10.80 20.97
C THR A 133 -12.87 9.73 20.53
N LEU A 134 -12.44 8.48 20.50
CA LEU A 134 -13.36 7.36 20.43
C LEU A 134 -14.18 7.37 21.71
N VAL A 135 -15.42 7.84 21.60
CA VAL A 135 -16.43 7.56 22.61
C VAL A 135 -16.91 6.14 22.36
N ALA A 136 -16.63 5.29 23.31
CA ALA A 136 -17.07 3.90 23.33
C ALA A 136 -18.61 3.80 23.29
#